data_31c84b25978da1d123edf1c7c24275a5
#
_entry.id   31c84b25978da1d123edf1c7c24275a5
#
_cell.length_a   1.000
_cell.length_b   1.000
_cell.length_c   1.000
_cell.angle_alpha   90.00
_cell.angle_beta   90.00
_cell.angle_gamma   90.00
#
_symmetry.space_group_name_H-M   'P 1'
#
loop_
_entity.id
_entity.type
_entity.pdbx_description
1 polymer ?
#
loop_
_entity_poly.entity_id
_entity_poly.type
_entity_poly.pdbx_seq_one_letter_code
_entity_poly.pdbx_strand_id
1 'polypeptide(L)'
;MVVDDTDHVRTMLAEMLELDGFDVVARSASGDEAIAAVGGADPHVIVMDLKMPGIDGLETTRRIKEARPDQAVILYTAYLDATIEAAAREVGVTLCLGKIDGLPELERQISRLTLELAGDA
;
A
#
# COMPACT_ATOMS: atom_id res chain seq x y z
N MET A 1 -4.39 -3.21 4.08
CA MET A 1 -3.51 -2.55 5.07
C MET A 1 -3.13 -1.17 4.57
N VAL A 2 -3.15 -0.16 5.43
CA VAL A 2 -2.80 1.23 5.08
C VAL A 2 -1.53 1.62 5.82
N VAL A 3 -0.54 2.15 5.09
CA VAL A 3 0.73 2.60 5.65
C VAL A 3 0.95 4.06 5.24
N ASP A 4 0.89 4.97 6.20
CA ASP A 4 1.06 6.42 5.99
C ASP A 4 1.48 7.05 7.30
N ASP A 5 2.51 7.89 7.28
CA ASP A 5 3.06 8.49 8.50
C ASP A 5 2.24 9.67 9.04
N THR A 6 1.36 10.22 8.23
CA THR A 6 0.52 11.36 8.63
C THR A 6 -0.77 10.85 9.27
N ASP A 7 -0.93 11.07 10.56
CA ASP A 7 -2.04 10.50 11.35
C ASP A 7 -3.41 10.76 10.75
N HIS A 8 -3.71 12.03 10.42
CA HIS A 8 -5.04 12.35 9.89
C HIS A 8 -5.27 11.81 8.49
N VAL A 9 -4.22 11.70 7.66
CA VAL A 9 -4.33 11.10 6.32
C VAL A 9 -4.56 9.61 6.44
N ARG A 10 -3.80 8.94 7.29
CA ARG A 10 -3.94 7.50 7.54
C ARG A 10 -5.34 7.16 8.05
N THR A 11 -5.81 7.91 9.04
CA THR A 11 -7.13 7.71 9.64
C THR A 11 -8.24 7.95 8.61
N MET A 12 -8.18 9.06 7.88
CA MET A 12 -9.17 9.39 6.86
C MET A 12 -9.22 8.32 5.76
N LEU A 13 -8.07 7.93 5.25
CA LEU A 13 -8.00 6.93 4.18
C LEU A 13 -8.59 5.59 4.64
N ALA A 14 -8.19 5.12 5.82
CA ALA A 14 -8.70 3.87 6.37
C ALA A 14 -10.20 3.91 6.59
N GLU A 15 -10.72 5.00 7.17
CA GLU A 15 -12.15 5.15 7.42
C GLU A 15 -12.96 5.20 6.13
N MET A 16 -12.47 5.90 5.11
CA MET A 16 -13.18 5.97 3.83
C MET A 16 -13.19 4.61 3.12
N LEU A 17 -12.09 3.87 3.18
CA LEU A 17 -12.05 2.51 2.64
C LEU A 17 -13.04 1.60 3.37
N GLU A 18 -13.12 1.70 4.69
CA GLU A 18 -14.09 0.92 5.48
C GLU A 18 -15.52 1.27 5.13
N LEU A 19 -15.83 2.55 4.96
CA LEU A 19 -17.16 3.00 4.54
C LEU A 19 -17.57 2.43 3.19
N ASP A 20 -16.60 2.25 2.30
CA ASP A 20 -16.83 1.74 0.96
C ASP A 20 -16.74 0.21 0.87
N GLY A 21 -16.69 -0.46 2.02
CA GLY A 21 -16.84 -1.92 2.11
C GLY A 21 -15.53 -2.70 2.17
N PHE A 22 -14.38 -2.03 2.25
CA PHE A 22 -13.10 -2.73 2.40
C PHE A 22 -12.82 -3.05 3.87
N ASP A 23 -12.19 -4.19 4.11
CA ASP A 23 -11.77 -4.58 5.45
C ASP A 23 -10.33 -4.12 5.67
N VAL A 24 -10.14 -3.05 6.45
CA VAL A 24 -8.82 -2.51 6.76
C VAL A 24 -8.24 -3.29 7.95
N VAL A 25 -7.42 -4.28 7.63
CA VAL A 25 -6.91 -5.24 8.64
C VAL A 25 -5.74 -4.71 9.48
N ALA A 26 -5.09 -3.64 9.02
CA ALA A 26 -4.02 -3.00 9.79
C ALA A 26 -3.78 -1.58 9.30
N ARG A 27 -3.32 -0.72 10.22
CA ARG A 27 -2.91 0.66 9.94
C ARG A 27 -1.54 0.87 10.56
N SER A 28 -0.57 1.34 9.80
CA SER A 28 0.79 1.54 10.28
C SER A 28 1.28 2.95 9.98
N ALA A 29 2.01 3.53 10.92
CA ALA A 29 2.50 4.90 10.83
C ALA A 29 3.94 4.99 10.30
N SER A 30 4.60 3.84 10.08
CA SER A 30 5.97 3.80 9.58
C SER A 30 6.23 2.50 8.82
N GLY A 31 7.33 2.48 8.08
CA GLY A 31 7.77 1.25 7.42
C GLY A 31 8.09 0.13 8.40
N ASP A 32 8.76 0.46 9.50
CA ASP A 32 9.10 -0.55 10.52
C ASP A 32 7.85 -1.16 11.16
N GLU A 33 6.84 -0.33 11.46
CA GLU A 33 5.56 -0.83 11.98
C GLU A 33 4.87 -1.74 10.96
N ALA A 34 4.91 -1.36 9.68
CA ALA A 34 4.30 -2.15 8.61
C ALA A 34 4.96 -3.53 8.49
N ILE A 35 6.28 -3.57 8.52
CA ILE A 35 7.03 -4.83 8.47
C ILE A 35 6.67 -5.74 9.64
N ALA A 36 6.55 -5.17 10.83
CA ALA A 36 6.21 -5.93 12.04
C ALA A 36 4.76 -6.46 12.00
N ALA A 37 3.85 -5.71 11.37
CA ALA A 37 2.43 -6.04 11.39
C ALA A 37 1.96 -6.92 10.23
N VAL A 38 2.67 -6.92 9.11
CA VAL A 38 2.18 -7.52 7.86
C VAL A 38 1.92 -9.02 7.97
N GLY A 39 2.77 -9.75 8.69
CA GLY A 39 2.60 -11.19 8.84
C GLY A 39 1.31 -11.58 9.55
N GLY A 40 1.03 -10.93 10.67
CA GLY A 40 -0.18 -11.19 11.45
C GLY A 40 -1.45 -10.65 10.80
N ALA A 41 -1.35 -9.52 10.11
CA ALA A 41 -2.48 -8.91 9.42
C ALA A 41 -2.85 -9.68 8.14
N ASP A 42 -1.87 -10.24 7.47
CA ASP A 42 -2.04 -10.98 6.20
C ASP A 42 -2.93 -10.25 5.19
N PRO A 43 -2.60 -9.00 4.83
CA PRO A 43 -3.46 -8.22 3.95
C PRO A 43 -3.41 -8.73 2.51
N HIS A 44 -4.52 -8.62 1.79
CA HIS A 44 -4.53 -8.89 0.35
C HIS A 44 -3.74 -7.82 -0.41
N VAL A 45 -3.92 -6.57 -0.02
CA VAL A 45 -3.27 -5.41 -0.66
C VAL A 45 -2.76 -4.46 0.41
N ILE A 46 -1.58 -3.91 0.20
CA ILE A 46 -1.03 -2.83 1.04
C ILE A 46 -1.07 -1.54 0.23
N VAL A 47 -1.68 -0.50 0.82
CA VAL A 47 -1.60 0.86 0.29
C VAL A 47 -0.45 1.54 1.03
N MET A 48 0.62 1.85 0.30
CA MET A 48 1.90 2.29 0.85
C MET A 48 2.22 3.72 0.43
N ASP A 49 2.42 4.61 1.39
CA ASP A 49 2.96 5.93 1.11
C ASP A 49 4.46 5.85 0.82
N LEU A 50 4.98 6.78 0.02
CA LEU A 50 6.40 6.80 -0.33
C LEU A 50 7.23 7.45 0.75
N LYS A 51 6.94 8.72 1.04
CA LYS A 51 7.78 9.53 1.94
C LYS A 51 7.34 9.40 3.38
N MET A 52 8.18 8.73 4.16
CA MET A 52 7.98 8.53 5.58
C MET A 52 9.32 8.70 6.30
N PRO A 53 9.32 9.15 7.57
CA PRO A 53 10.55 9.16 8.36
C PRO A 53 11.12 7.75 8.53
N GLY A 54 12.42 7.63 8.59
CA GLY A 54 13.08 6.33 8.65
C GLY A 54 13.17 5.72 7.26
N ILE A 55 12.75 4.47 7.12
CA ILE A 55 12.72 3.83 5.79
C ILE A 55 11.50 4.34 5.01
N ASP A 56 11.69 4.56 3.72
CA ASP A 56 10.59 5.02 2.85
C ASP A 56 9.71 3.84 2.38
N GLY A 57 8.69 4.15 1.58
CA GLY A 57 7.76 3.14 1.09
C GLY A 57 8.40 2.12 0.15
N LEU A 58 9.44 2.50 -0.59
CA LEU A 58 10.14 1.58 -1.48
C LEU A 58 10.99 0.58 -0.70
N GLU A 59 11.75 1.05 0.29
CA GLU A 59 12.55 0.16 1.14
C GLU A 59 11.64 -0.74 1.98
N THR A 60 10.53 -0.21 2.49
CA THR A 60 9.54 -0.99 3.23
C THR A 60 8.99 -2.12 2.35
N THR A 61 8.60 -1.79 1.12
CA THR A 61 8.09 -2.78 0.15
C THR A 61 9.15 -3.84 -0.13
N ARG A 62 10.39 -3.45 -0.37
CA ARG A 62 11.48 -4.39 -0.63
C ARG A 62 11.59 -5.42 0.49
N ARG A 63 11.61 -4.96 1.73
CA ARG A 63 11.72 -5.83 2.91
C ARG A 63 10.50 -6.73 3.08
N ILE A 64 9.31 -6.20 2.89
CA ILE A 64 8.06 -6.99 2.96
C ILE A 64 8.09 -8.09 1.90
N LYS A 65 8.50 -7.76 0.68
CA LYS A 65 8.51 -8.71 -0.44
C LYS A 65 9.58 -9.79 -0.29
N GLU A 66 10.63 -9.55 0.48
CA GLU A 66 11.60 -10.61 0.80
C GLU A 66 10.94 -11.79 1.54
N ALA A 67 10.07 -11.49 2.48
CA ALA A 67 9.35 -12.50 3.26
C ALA A 67 8.03 -12.93 2.61
N ARG A 68 7.42 -12.08 1.80
CA ARG A 68 6.11 -12.28 1.17
C ARG A 68 6.19 -11.89 -0.30
N PRO A 69 6.82 -12.73 -1.16
CA PRO A 69 7.06 -12.36 -2.57
C PRO A 69 5.79 -12.07 -3.38
N ASP A 70 4.66 -12.66 -3.00
CA ASP A 70 3.39 -12.48 -3.70
C ASP A 70 2.53 -11.34 -3.16
N GLN A 71 3.03 -10.63 -2.15
CA GLN A 71 2.27 -9.54 -1.54
C GLN A 71 2.02 -8.42 -2.55
N ALA A 72 0.74 -8.09 -2.77
CA ALA A 72 0.37 -6.96 -3.61
C ALA A 72 0.57 -5.64 -2.86
N VAL A 73 1.24 -4.69 -3.49
CA VAL A 73 1.50 -3.36 -2.93
C VAL A 73 1.16 -2.31 -3.97
N ILE A 74 0.32 -1.36 -3.57
CA ILE A 74 0.06 -0.14 -4.35
C ILE A 74 0.83 0.99 -3.69
N LEU A 75 1.76 1.59 -4.43
CA LEU A 75 2.42 2.82 -3.97
C LEU A 75 1.47 3.98 -4.26
N TYR A 76 1.02 4.67 -3.21
CA TYR A 76 0.04 5.75 -3.31
C TYR A 76 0.66 7.02 -2.75
N THR A 77 1.13 7.91 -3.64
CA THR A 77 1.99 9.02 -3.24
C THR A 77 1.64 10.32 -3.96
N ALA A 78 1.93 11.44 -3.29
CA ALA A 78 1.86 12.78 -3.90
C ALA A 78 3.07 13.06 -4.80
N TYR A 79 4.10 12.22 -4.79
CA TYR A 79 5.42 12.48 -5.40
C TYR A 79 5.75 11.53 -6.54
N LEU A 80 4.76 11.10 -7.30
CA LEU A 80 4.97 10.13 -8.37
C LEU A 80 5.63 10.77 -9.60
N ASP A 81 6.72 10.18 -10.06
CA ASP A 81 7.39 10.53 -11.31
C ASP A 81 8.00 9.28 -11.94
N ALA A 82 8.60 9.41 -13.13
CA ALA A 82 9.17 8.28 -13.86
C ALA A 82 10.30 7.58 -13.09
N THR A 83 11.10 8.34 -12.35
CA THR A 83 12.20 7.79 -11.54
C THR A 83 11.66 6.92 -10.42
N ILE A 84 10.64 7.41 -9.73
CA ILE A 84 9.97 6.67 -8.65
C ILE A 84 9.28 5.43 -9.19
N GLU A 85 8.59 5.54 -10.33
CA GLU A 85 7.93 4.39 -10.96
C GLU A 85 8.93 3.29 -11.32
N ALA A 86 10.11 3.66 -11.86
CA ALA A 86 11.15 2.70 -12.19
C ALA A 86 11.69 2.00 -10.93
N ALA A 87 11.99 2.77 -9.89
CA ALA A 87 12.47 2.23 -8.61
C ALA A 87 11.42 1.34 -7.95
N ALA A 88 10.16 1.72 -8.02
CA ALA A 88 9.05 0.93 -7.49
C ALA A 88 8.94 -0.43 -8.19
N ARG A 89 9.11 -0.44 -9.50
CA ARG A 89 9.07 -1.68 -10.27
C ARG A 89 10.19 -2.62 -9.85
N GLU A 90 11.38 -2.09 -9.61
CA GLU A 90 12.54 -2.88 -9.18
C GLU A 90 12.33 -3.57 -7.84
N VAL A 91 11.63 -2.93 -6.90
CA VAL A 91 11.38 -3.52 -5.58
C VAL A 91 10.11 -4.37 -5.52
N GLY A 92 9.36 -4.47 -6.61
CA GLY A 92 8.20 -5.34 -6.71
C GLY A 92 6.87 -4.69 -6.35
N VAL A 93 6.77 -3.36 -6.39
CA VAL A 93 5.48 -2.66 -6.27
C VAL A 93 4.57 -3.12 -7.41
N THR A 94 3.33 -3.47 -7.08
CA THR A 94 2.37 -3.98 -8.06
C THR A 94 1.92 -2.89 -9.01
N LEU A 95 1.62 -1.71 -8.45
CA LEU A 95 1.26 -0.56 -9.25
C LEU A 95 1.47 0.73 -8.47
N CYS A 96 1.69 1.83 -9.18
CA CYS A 96 1.84 3.16 -8.60
C CYS A 96 0.65 4.02 -8.97
N LEU A 97 0.13 4.77 -7.98
CA LEU A 97 -0.91 5.78 -8.18
C LEU A 97 -0.47 7.09 -7.53
N GLY A 98 -0.71 8.20 -8.23
CA GLY A 98 -0.58 9.50 -7.62
C GLY A 98 -1.79 9.80 -6.75
N LYS A 99 -1.60 10.47 -5.62
CA LYS A 99 -2.74 10.90 -4.79
C LYS A 99 -3.69 11.82 -5.54
N ILE A 100 -3.20 12.50 -6.59
CA ILE A 100 -4.01 13.33 -7.47
C ILE A 100 -5.06 12.51 -8.25
N ASP A 101 -4.82 11.22 -8.46
CA ASP A 101 -5.76 10.34 -9.17
C ASP A 101 -7.01 10.06 -8.34
N GLY A 102 -6.92 10.28 -7.03
CA GLY A 102 -8.04 10.27 -6.13
C GLY A 102 -8.41 8.90 -5.58
N LEU A 103 -9.25 8.92 -4.54
CA LEU A 103 -9.70 7.73 -3.84
C LEU A 103 -10.48 6.76 -4.73
N PRO A 104 -11.40 7.20 -5.62
CA PRO A 104 -12.11 6.26 -6.49
C PRO A 104 -11.20 5.40 -7.35
N GLU A 105 -10.12 5.97 -7.88
CA GLU A 105 -9.16 5.18 -8.66
C GLU A 105 -8.42 4.18 -7.79
N LEU A 106 -8.00 4.59 -6.59
CA LEU A 106 -7.36 3.68 -5.64
C LEU A 106 -8.28 2.49 -5.32
N GLU A 107 -9.54 2.77 -5.01
CA GLU A 107 -10.52 1.73 -4.68
C GLU A 107 -10.77 0.79 -5.84
N ARG A 108 -10.81 1.32 -7.06
CA ARG A 108 -10.97 0.49 -8.27
C ARG A 108 -9.80 -0.47 -8.41
N GLN A 109 -8.58 -0.01 -8.19
CA GLN A 109 -7.39 -0.85 -8.31
C GLN A 109 -7.31 -1.88 -7.18
N ILE A 110 -7.68 -1.52 -5.96
CA ILE A 110 -7.75 -2.48 -4.85
C ILE A 110 -8.75 -3.59 -5.19
N SER A 111 -9.93 -3.22 -5.67
CA SER A 111 -10.96 -4.20 -6.05
C SER A 111 -10.48 -5.13 -7.15
N ARG A 112 -9.82 -4.58 -8.17
CA ARG A 112 -9.27 -5.37 -9.28
C ARG A 112 -8.24 -6.37 -8.78
N LEU A 113 -7.30 -5.95 -7.96
CA LEU A 113 -6.27 -6.83 -7.42
C LEU A 113 -6.84 -7.90 -6.51
N THR A 114 -7.83 -7.55 -5.69
CA THR A 114 -8.49 -8.50 -4.81
C THR A 114 -9.25 -9.57 -5.62
N LEU A 115 -9.93 -9.17 -6.70
CA LEU A 115 -10.62 -10.10 -7.58
C LEU A 115 -9.65 -11.03 -8.32
N GLU A 116 -8.52 -10.53 -8.76
CA GLU A 116 -7.47 -11.34 -9.39
C GLU A 116 -6.95 -12.40 -8.42
N LEU A 117 -6.68 -12.03 -7.17
CA LEU A 117 -6.24 -12.97 -6.14
C LEU A 117 -7.29 -14.04 -5.86
N ALA A 118 -8.56 -13.66 -5.77
CA ALA A 118 -9.68 -14.60 -5.58
C ALA A 118 -9.87 -15.50 -6.79
N GLY A 119 -9.66 -14.97 -8.00
CA GLY A 119 -9.78 -15.72 -9.23
C GLY A 119 -8.73 -16.81 -9.39
N ASP A 120 -7.59 -16.66 -8.73
CA ASP A 120 -6.49 -17.62 -8.76
C ASP A 120 -6.73 -18.80 -7.80
N ALA A 121 -7.74 -18.71 -6.99
CA ALA A 121 -8.12 -19.79 -6.07
C ALA A 121 -9.00 -20.87 -6.76
#